data_cff289dea9effd4e00e8d8506c6fbca1
#
_entry.id   cff289dea9effd4e00e8d8506c6fbca1
#
_cell.length_a   1.000
_cell.length_b   1.000
_cell.length_c   1.000
_cell.angle_alpha   90.00
_cell.angle_beta   90.00
_cell.angle_gamma   90.00
#
_symmetry.space_group_name_H-M   'P 1'
#
loop_
_entity.id
_entity.type
_entity.pdbx_description
1 polymer ?
#
loop_
_entity_poly.entity_id
_entity_poly.type
_entity_poly.pdbx_seq_one_letter_code
_entity_poly.pdbx_strand_id
1 'polypeptide(L)'
;MRLVSKIILTITFFSIVAGTLIAQSDQYLEIKATKGQTAFGLLRKYKLLDQACHLDAFFVLNDMKHTVGIVDGRKYKLPVKLVRFDGKTIRTSLNINEIKKAKEIEAYNQVVLSENLRKQDYKKSKLLWVPLAFESCNVESASSKNKVQNDISGLKNKSLPQQDKQMPNQSPI
;
A
#
# COMPACT_ATOMS: atom_id res chain seq x y z
N MET A 1 -41.72 -32.97 31.90
CA MET A 1 -41.05 -31.68 32.08
C MET A 1 -39.50 -31.71 32.04
N ARG A 2 -38.82 -32.79 32.46
CA ARG A 2 -37.34 -32.82 32.47
C ARG A 2 -36.65 -33.05 31.11
N LEU A 3 -37.35 -33.60 30.11
CA LEU A 3 -36.76 -33.83 28.76
C LEU A 3 -36.72 -32.55 27.91
N VAL A 4 -37.74 -31.73 28.01
CA VAL A 4 -37.88 -30.47 27.23
C VAL A 4 -36.81 -29.47 27.65
N SER A 5 -36.45 -29.44 28.94
CA SER A 5 -35.39 -28.54 29.48
C SER A 5 -34.02 -28.88 28.98
N LYS A 6 -33.71 -30.18 28.74
CA LYS A 6 -32.40 -30.59 28.20
C LYS A 6 -32.23 -30.27 26.70
N ILE A 7 -33.31 -30.33 25.94
CA ILE A 7 -33.29 -30.00 24.49
C ILE A 7 -33.11 -28.49 24.28
N ILE A 8 -33.72 -27.65 25.11
CA ILE A 8 -33.57 -26.20 25.01
C ILE A 8 -32.12 -25.78 25.35
N LEU A 9 -31.47 -26.44 26.30
CA LEU A 9 -30.10 -26.12 26.70
C LEU A 9 -29.08 -26.48 25.63
N THR A 10 -29.32 -27.53 24.81
CA THR A 10 -28.40 -27.92 23.71
C THR A 10 -28.54 -27.04 22.48
N ILE A 11 -29.72 -26.46 22.22
CA ILE A 11 -29.91 -25.56 21.06
C ILE A 11 -29.26 -24.19 21.30
N THR A 12 -29.21 -23.70 22.53
CA THR A 12 -28.61 -22.41 22.88
C THR A 12 -27.06 -22.45 22.81
N PHE A 13 -26.44 -23.62 22.93
CA PHE A 13 -24.98 -23.73 22.87
C PHE A 13 -24.41 -23.78 21.44
N PHE A 14 -25.24 -24.07 20.43
CA PHE A 14 -24.81 -24.17 19.03
C PHE A 14 -24.80 -22.82 18.28
N SER A 15 -25.37 -21.75 18.85
CA SER A 15 -25.54 -20.45 18.17
C SER A 15 -24.36 -19.48 18.36
N ILE A 16 -23.29 -19.81 19.07
CA ILE A 16 -22.20 -18.86 19.41
C ILE A 16 -20.95 -19.02 18.53
N VAL A 17 -20.96 -19.93 17.56
CA VAL A 17 -19.89 -20.01 16.57
C VAL A 17 -20.24 -19.21 15.31
N ALA A 18 -20.70 -17.97 15.47
CA ALA A 18 -20.62 -16.99 14.42
C ALA A 18 -19.13 -16.57 14.34
N GLY A 19 -18.36 -17.24 13.49
CA GLY A 19 -16.98 -16.92 13.21
C GLY A 19 -16.91 -15.44 12.81
N THR A 20 -16.30 -14.61 13.65
CA THR A 20 -15.89 -13.27 13.27
C THR A 20 -14.88 -13.44 12.14
N LEU A 21 -15.32 -13.18 10.90
CA LEU A 21 -14.44 -12.91 9.78
C LEU A 21 -13.66 -11.66 10.17
N ILE A 22 -12.51 -11.86 10.82
CA ILE A 22 -11.54 -10.78 11.03
C ILE A 22 -11.04 -10.45 9.63
N ALA A 23 -11.59 -9.39 9.04
CA ALA A 23 -11.02 -8.78 7.86
C ALA A 23 -9.56 -8.45 8.23
N GLN A 24 -8.63 -9.17 7.63
CA GLN A 24 -7.20 -8.94 7.82
C GLN A 24 -6.88 -7.59 7.17
N SER A 25 -6.92 -6.52 7.97
CA SER A 25 -6.49 -5.20 7.51
C SER A 25 -5.01 -5.27 7.17
N ASP A 26 -4.63 -4.75 6.01
CA ASP A 26 -3.23 -4.63 5.61
C ASP A 26 -2.45 -3.94 6.73
N GLN A 27 -1.50 -4.65 7.31
CA GLN A 27 -0.65 -4.09 8.36
C GLN A 27 0.59 -3.50 7.71
N TYR A 28 0.80 -2.20 7.91
CA TYR A 28 1.98 -1.48 7.41
C TYR A 28 3.02 -1.28 8.50
N LEU A 29 4.28 -1.14 8.07
CA LEU A 29 5.38 -0.81 8.97
C LEU A 29 5.18 0.61 9.52
N GLU A 30 5.00 0.74 10.83
CA GLU A 30 4.93 2.03 11.51
C GLU A 30 6.28 2.42 12.12
N ILE A 31 6.67 3.67 11.93
CA ILE A 31 7.86 4.26 12.53
C ILE A 31 7.51 5.57 13.23
N LYS A 32 8.24 5.88 14.30
CA LYS A 32 8.14 7.18 14.98
C LYS A 32 9.16 8.12 14.34
N ALA A 33 8.70 9.27 13.87
CA ALA A 33 9.59 10.29 13.32
C ALA A 33 10.42 10.96 14.40
N THR A 34 11.62 11.39 14.01
CA THR A 34 12.53 12.16 14.85
C THR A 34 12.76 13.55 14.26
N LYS A 35 13.24 14.47 15.08
CA LYS A 35 13.45 15.87 14.69
C LYS A 35 14.27 16.01 13.41
N GLY A 36 13.79 16.83 12.47
CA GLY A 36 14.46 17.11 11.20
C GLY A 36 14.26 16.06 10.11
N GLN A 37 13.47 15.00 10.35
CA GLN A 37 13.17 14.03 9.31
C GLN A 37 12.16 14.59 8.30
N THR A 38 12.34 14.19 7.04
CA THR A 38 11.41 14.45 5.94
C THR A 38 10.84 13.12 5.43
N ALA A 39 9.72 13.16 4.70
CA ALA A 39 9.16 11.97 4.05
C ALA A 39 10.22 11.29 3.16
N PHE A 40 10.89 12.08 2.34
CA PHE A 40 11.97 11.62 1.47
C PHE A 40 13.14 11.00 2.26
N GLY A 41 13.57 11.65 3.36
CA GLY A 41 14.62 11.13 4.24
C GLY A 41 14.25 9.81 4.91
N LEU A 42 12.97 9.65 5.33
CA LEU A 42 12.47 8.39 5.87
C LEU A 42 12.47 7.28 4.83
N LEU A 43 11.94 7.55 3.63
CA LEU A 43 11.90 6.56 2.56
C LEU A 43 13.32 6.15 2.13
N ARG A 44 14.26 7.11 2.03
CA ARG A 44 15.68 6.81 1.76
C ARG A 44 16.27 5.91 2.81
N LYS A 45 16.06 6.22 4.09
CA LYS A 45 16.57 5.42 5.21
C LYS A 45 16.09 3.97 5.11
N TYR A 46 14.84 3.75 4.74
CA TYR A 46 14.26 2.41 4.63
C TYR A 46 14.39 1.79 3.23
N LYS A 47 15.26 2.34 2.36
CA LYS A 47 15.53 1.81 0.99
C LYS A 47 14.28 1.72 0.10
N LEU A 48 13.46 2.75 0.14
CA LEU A 48 12.17 2.78 -0.56
C LEU A 48 12.13 3.83 -1.68
N LEU A 49 13.26 4.53 -1.97
CA LEU A 49 13.28 5.59 -2.99
C LEU A 49 13.51 5.08 -4.42
N ASP A 50 13.94 3.84 -4.59
CA ASP A 50 14.22 3.27 -5.91
C ASP A 50 12.96 3.12 -6.78
N GLN A 51 11.79 3.30 -6.17
CA GLN A 51 10.49 3.23 -6.82
C GLN A 51 9.72 4.52 -6.58
N ALA A 52 9.43 5.26 -7.66
CA ALA A 52 8.76 6.57 -7.60
C ALA A 52 7.41 6.53 -6.86
N CYS A 53 6.67 5.43 -6.98
CA CYS A 53 5.37 5.26 -6.36
C CYS A 53 5.40 5.19 -4.81
N HIS A 54 6.54 4.92 -4.19
CA HIS A 54 6.61 4.84 -2.73
C HIS A 54 6.40 6.21 -2.05
N LEU A 55 6.77 7.31 -2.70
CA LEU A 55 6.55 8.63 -2.13
C LEU A 55 5.06 8.97 -2.09
N ASP A 56 4.34 8.73 -3.18
CA ASP A 56 2.89 8.94 -3.25
C ASP A 56 2.16 8.01 -2.26
N ALA A 57 2.55 6.73 -2.23
CA ALA A 57 2.01 5.77 -1.29
C ALA A 57 2.21 6.19 0.17
N PHE A 58 3.36 6.77 0.50
CA PHE A 58 3.61 7.28 1.85
C PHE A 58 2.61 8.37 2.25
N PHE A 59 2.35 9.34 1.37
CA PHE A 59 1.40 10.41 1.66
C PHE A 59 -0.03 9.89 1.76
N VAL A 60 -0.44 8.98 0.88
CA VAL A 60 -1.77 8.36 0.92
C VAL A 60 -1.98 7.54 2.19
N LEU A 61 -1.01 6.70 2.57
CA LEU A 61 -1.09 5.85 3.78
C LEU A 61 -1.20 6.65 5.08
N ASN A 62 -0.71 7.89 5.08
CA ASN A 62 -0.72 8.76 6.26
C ASN A 62 -1.77 9.87 6.20
N ASP A 63 -2.65 9.83 5.18
CA ASP A 63 -3.67 10.84 4.94
C ASP A 63 -3.09 12.27 4.92
N MET A 64 -1.99 12.44 4.17
CA MET A 64 -1.22 13.67 4.10
C MET A 64 -1.17 14.23 2.68
N LYS A 65 -1.16 15.56 2.57
CA LYS A 65 -0.82 16.24 1.31
C LYS A 65 0.70 16.29 1.15
N HIS A 66 1.20 16.28 -0.09
CA HIS A 66 2.64 16.36 -0.41
C HIS A 66 3.32 17.62 0.13
N THR A 67 2.55 18.67 0.40
CA THR A 67 3.03 19.94 0.98
C THR A 67 3.21 19.92 2.49
N VAL A 68 2.75 18.86 3.17
CA VAL A 68 2.80 18.75 4.63
C VAL A 68 4.09 18.07 5.07
N GLY A 69 4.82 18.70 5.98
CA GLY A 69 6.05 18.14 6.55
C GLY A 69 5.80 17.05 7.59
N ILE A 70 6.88 16.32 7.92
CA ILE A 70 6.89 15.34 9.00
C ILE A 70 6.95 16.05 10.34
N VAL A 71 6.14 15.59 11.29
CA VAL A 71 6.08 16.10 12.67
C VAL A 71 6.87 15.19 13.59
N ASP A 72 7.77 15.76 14.38
CA ASP A 72 8.56 15.03 15.38
C ASP A 72 7.67 14.28 16.38
N GLY A 73 8.07 13.07 16.72
CA GLY A 73 7.36 12.21 17.67
C GLY A 73 6.10 11.53 17.12
N ARG A 74 5.57 11.95 15.97
CA ARG A 74 4.39 11.33 15.33
C ARG A 74 4.78 10.01 14.68
N LYS A 75 3.85 9.05 14.70
CA LYS A 75 3.96 7.78 13.97
C LYS A 75 3.53 7.95 12.53
N TYR A 76 4.25 7.30 11.63
CA TYR A 76 3.97 7.26 10.19
C TYR A 76 4.05 5.84 9.67
N LYS A 77 3.13 5.49 8.78
CA LYS A 77 3.14 4.23 8.03
C LYS A 77 4.09 4.38 6.85
N LEU A 78 5.02 3.46 6.72
CA LEU A 78 5.84 3.33 5.52
C LEU A 78 5.13 2.45 4.48
N PRO A 79 5.40 2.61 3.18
CA PRO A 79 4.85 1.77 2.11
C PRO A 79 5.51 0.38 2.09
N VAL A 80 5.43 -0.30 3.23
CA VAL A 80 5.94 -1.65 3.47
C VAL A 80 4.87 -2.44 4.20
N LYS A 81 4.32 -3.46 3.57
CA LYS A 81 3.38 -4.39 4.21
C LYS A 81 4.13 -5.35 5.12
N LEU A 82 3.50 -5.66 6.25
CA LEU A 82 3.96 -6.67 7.20
C LEU A 82 3.17 -7.96 6.95
N VAL A 83 3.83 -8.97 6.38
CA VAL A 83 3.20 -10.23 6.03
C VAL A 83 3.76 -11.35 6.88
N ARG A 84 2.90 -12.24 7.37
CA ARG A 84 3.32 -13.40 8.14
C ARG A 84 4.11 -14.37 7.26
N PHE A 85 5.33 -14.71 7.68
CA PHE A 85 6.14 -15.74 7.05
C PHE A 85 5.66 -17.14 7.50
N ASP A 86 5.32 -18.01 6.55
CA ASP A 86 4.77 -19.35 6.80
C ASP A 86 5.81 -20.38 7.28
N GLY A 87 7.09 -20.00 7.27
CA GLY A 87 8.20 -20.87 7.65
C GLY A 87 8.77 -21.70 6.51
N LYS A 88 8.17 -21.64 5.31
CA LYS A 88 8.62 -22.37 4.12
C LYS A 88 9.38 -21.48 3.16
N THR A 89 8.68 -20.72 2.33
CA THR A 89 9.27 -19.81 1.34
C THR A 89 8.56 -18.47 1.31
N ILE A 90 9.22 -17.45 0.76
CA ILE A 90 8.59 -16.15 0.51
C ILE A 90 7.45 -16.30 -0.50
N ARG A 91 7.62 -17.16 -1.51
CA ARG A 91 6.58 -17.41 -2.52
C ARG A 91 5.29 -17.97 -1.91
N THR A 92 5.40 -18.95 -1.04
CA THR A 92 4.24 -19.53 -0.36
C THR A 92 3.60 -18.55 0.63
N SER A 93 4.42 -17.79 1.35
CA SER A 93 3.94 -16.76 2.29
C SER A 93 3.15 -15.64 1.61
N LEU A 94 3.50 -15.29 0.36
CA LEU A 94 2.87 -14.21 -0.41
C LEU A 94 1.91 -14.72 -1.48
N ASN A 95 1.78 -16.04 -1.65
CA ASN A 95 1.02 -16.67 -2.72
C ASN A 95 1.40 -16.13 -4.12
N ILE A 96 2.71 -16.01 -4.39
CA ILE A 96 3.25 -15.54 -5.67
C ILE A 96 4.02 -16.64 -6.39
N ASN A 97 4.01 -16.61 -7.73
CA ASN A 97 4.74 -17.58 -8.56
C ASN A 97 6.10 -17.06 -9.04
N GLU A 98 6.31 -15.75 -9.05
CA GLU A 98 7.51 -15.10 -9.59
C GLU A 98 8.72 -15.29 -8.67
N ILE A 99 9.68 -16.10 -9.12
CA ILE A 99 10.94 -16.36 -8.39
C ILE A 99 11.75 -15.07 -8.25
N LYS A 100 11.80 -14.23 -9.30
CA LYS A 100 12.55 -12.98 -9.30
C LYS A 100 12.02 -12.04 -8.19
N LYS A 101 10.72 -11.84 -8.14
CA LYS A 101 10.05 -11.02 -7.13
C LYS A 101 10.33 -11.51 -5.70
N ALA A 102 10.27 -12.83 -5.48
CA ALA A 102 10.59 -13.40 -4.19
C ALA A 102 12.04 -13.16 -3.76
N LYS A 103 13.00 -13.25 -4.70
CA LYS A 103 14.42 -12.94 -4.45
C LYS A 103 14.65 -11.45 -4.14
N GLU A 104 13.97 -10.56 -4.83
CA GLU A 104 14.04 -9.10 -4.57
C GLU A 104 13.50 -8.76 -3.18
N ILE A 105 12.37 -9.37 -2.77
CA ILE A 105 11.83 -9.21 -1.42
C ILE A 105 12.78 -9.79 -0.36
N GLU A 106 13.41 -10.94 -0.64
CA GLU A 106 14.42 -11.50 0.25
C GLU A 106 15.62 -10.57 0.41
N ALA A 107 16.15 -10.05 -0.71
CA ALA A 107 17.26 -9.10 -0.71
C ALA A 107 16.92 -7.83 0.09
N TYR A 108 15.72 -7.28 -0.08
CA TYR A 108 15.26 -6.14 0.71
C TYR A 108 15.29 -6.46 2.21
N ASN A 109 14.77 -7.62 2.63
CA ASN A 109 14.77 -8.02 4.05
C ASN A 109 16.18 -8.21 4.61
N GLN A 110 17.13 -8.67 3.80
CA GLN A 110 18.55 -8.78 4.18
C GLN A 110 19.18 -7.39 4.35
N VAL A 111 18.93 -6.46 3.41
CA VAL A 111 19.45 -5.08 3.48
C VAL A 111 18.96 -4.36 4.72
N VAL A 112 17.65 -4.37 5.01
CA VAL A 112 17.12 -3.69 6.21
C VAL A 112 17.58 -4.34 7.51
N LEU A 113 17.94 -5.63 7.50
CA LEU A 113 18.55 -6.30 8.63
C LEU A 113 20.01 -5.88 8.83
N SER A 114 20.82 -5.89 7.76
CA SER A 114 22.25 -5.51 7.81
C SER A 114 22.46 -4.06 8.23
N GLU A 115 21.51 -3.17 7.90
CA GLU A 115 21.54 -1.76 8.31
C GLU A 115 20.88 -1.50 9.67
N ASN A 116 20.55 -2.54 10.44
CA ASN A 116 19.93 -2.44 11.77
C ASN A 116 18.57 -1.71 11.77
N LEU A 117 17.86 -1.64 10.62
CA LEU A 117 16.52 -1.06 10.53
C LEU A 117 15.45 -2.01 11.09
N ARG A 118 15.77 -3.28 11.11
CA ARG A 118 15.01 -4.32 11.83
C ARG A 118 15.93 -5.12 12.76
N LYS A 119 15.37 -5.56 13.90
CA LYS A 119 16.16 -6.23 14.95
C LYS A 119 16.39 -7.71 14.70
N GLN A 120 15.55 -8.35 13.93
CA GLN A 120 15.58 -9.80 13.74
C GLN A 120 15.30 -10.16 12.28
N ASP A 121 15.94 -11.23 11.81
CA ASP A 121 15.64 -11.83 10.51
C ASP A 121 14.14 -12.24 10.41
N TYR A 122 13.58 -12.20 9.19
CA TYR A 122 12.19 -12.52 8.95
C TYR A 122 11.84 -13.98 9.28
N LYS A 123 12.78 -14.91 9.13
CA LYS A 123 12.59 -16.33 9.48
C LYS A 123 12.41 -16.51 10.97
N LYS A 124 13.17 -15.74 11.78
CA LYS A 124 13.10 -15.76 13.25
C LYS A 124 11.87 -15.02 13.77
N SER A 125 11.62 -13.82 13.27
CA SER A 125 10.48 -12.99 13.69
C SER A 125 9.13 -13.45 13.13
N LYS A 126 9.13 -14.37 12.14
CA LYS A 126 7.96 -14.80 11.38
C LYS A 126 7.21 -13.64 10.70
N LEU A 127 7.91 -12.53 10.43
CA LEU A 127 7.35 -11.32 9.85
C LEU A 127 8.19 -10.87 8.66
N LEU A 128 7.62 -10.91 7.49
CA LEU A 128 8.24 -10.48 6.24
C LEU A 128 7.89 -9.01 5.96
N TRP A 129 8.86 -8.20 5.58
CA TRP A 129 8.66 -6.83 5.13
C TRP A 129 8.58 -6.82 3.60
N VAL A 130 7.47 -6.34 3.07
CA VAL A 130 7.19 -6.34 1.63
C VAL A 130 6.94 -4.92 1.16
N PRO A 131 7.90 -4.25 0.47
CA PRO A 131 7.67 -2.96 -0.16
C PRO A 131 6.49 -2.98 -1.14
N LEU A 132 5.67 -1.95 -1.14
CA LEU A 132 4.46 -1.88 -1.98
C LEU A 132 4.77 -1.92 -3.48
N ALA A 133 5.95 -1.47 -3.91
CA ALA A 133 6.36 -1.56 -5.32
C ALA A 133 6.33 -3.00 -5.86
N PHE A 134 6.52 -3.99 -5.01
CA PHE A 134 6.40 -5.40 -5.39
C PHE A 134 4.95 -5.86 -5.55
N GLU A 135 3.98 -5.07 -5.14
CA GLU A 135 2.55 -5.34 -5.28
C GLU A 135 1.83 -4.36 -6.21
N SER A 136 2.54 -3.73 -7.16
CA SER A 136 2.01 -2.71 -8.10
C SER A 136 1.80 -1.29 -7.56
N CYS A 137 2.25 -0.95 -6.36
CA CYS A 137 2.07 0.36 -5.72
C CYS A 137 0.62 0.90 -5.68
N ASN A 138 -0.36 0.07 -5.93
CA ASN A 138 -1.76 0.47 -5.84
C ASN A 138 -2.14 0.61 -4.36
N VAL A 139 -1.93 1.80 -3.84
CA VAL A 139 -2.63 2.22 -2.64
C VAL A 139 -4.02 2.64 -3.10
N GLU A 140 -4.94 1.68 -3.20
CA GLU A 140 -6.35 2.01 -3.37
C GLU A 140 -6.79 2.81 -2.14
N SER A 141 -6.77 4.14 -2.27
CA SER A 141 -7.48 4.97 -1.32
C SER A 141 -8.97 4.64 -1.46
N ALA A 142 -9.56 4.12 -0.41
CA ALA A 142 -10.99 3.87 -0.34
C ALA A 142 -11.85 5.13 -0.60
N SER A 143 -11.21 6.28 -0.79
CA SER A 143 -11.83 7.60 -1.01
C SER A 143 -11.93 8.03 -2.48
N SER A 144 -11.30 7.33 -3.45
CA SER A 144 -11.26 7.80 -4.86
C SER A 144 -12.25 7.15 -5.81
N LYS A 145 -13.07 6.21 -5.37
CA LYS A 145 -14.01 5.51 -6.29
C LYS A 145 -15.17 6.36 -6.83
N ASN A 146 -15.38 7.58 -6.35
CA ASN A 146 -16.53 8.39 -6.74
C ASN A 146 -16.23 9.66 -7.56
N LYS A 147 -15.01 9.97 -7.95
CA LYS A 147 -14.71 11.24 -8.65
C LYS A 147 -14.24 11.14 -10.09
N VAL A 148 -13.81 10.00 -10.57
CA VAL A 148 -13.26 9.86 -11.95
C VAL A 148 -14.31 9.45 -12.98
N GLN A 149 -15.45 8.93 -12.56
CA GLN A 149 -16.49 8.48 -13.52
C GLN A 149 -17.34 9.61 -14.08
N ASN A 150 -17.34 10.81 -13.49
CA ASN A 150 -18.21 11.91 -13.94
C ASN A 150 -17.53 12.91 -14.88
N ASP A 151 -16.20 12.92 -15.02
CA ASP A 151 -15.51 13.90 -15.87
C ASP A 151 -15.31 13.46 -17.33
N ILE A 152 -15.52 12.19 -17.65
CA ILE A 152 -15.33 11.68 -19.04
C ILE A 152 -16.61 11.84 -19.87
N SER A 153 -17.77 12.03 -19.26
CA SER A 153 -19.04 12.20 -19.99
C SER A 153 -19.27 13.62 -20.51
N GLY A 154 -18.49 14.61 -20.07
CA GLY A 154 -18.65 16.03 -20.42
C GLY A 154 -17.84 16.53 -21.62
N LEU A 155 -16.92 15.75 -22.17
CA LEU A 155 -15.95 16.20 -23.17
C LEU A 155 -16.25 15.79 -24.62
N LYS A 156 -17.44 15.26 -24.89
CA LYS A 156 -17.81 14.76 -26.23
C LYS A 156 -18.64 15.71 -27.07
N ASN A 157 -18.68 17.00 -26.83
CA ASN A 157 -19.31 17.95 -27.78
C ASN A 157 -18.70 19.35 -27.68
N LYS A 158 -17.49 19.54 -28.21
CA LYS A 158 -17.07 20.87 -28.65
C LYS A 158 -16.23 20.74 -29.90
N SER A 159 -16.92 20.91 -31.03
CA SER A 159 -16.31 21.03 -32.36
C SER A 159 -15.35 22.23 -32.38
N LEU A 160 -14.13 22.01 -32.88
CA LEU A 160 -13.16 23.08 -33.15
C LEU A 160 -13.66 23.94 -34.32
N PRO A 161 -13.54 25.27 -34.25
CA PRO A 161 -13.65 26.13 -35.42
C PRO A 161 -12.36 26.01 -36.26
N GLN A 162 -12.52 25.76 -37.55
CA GLN A 162 -11.44 25.86 -38.53
C GLN A 162 -11.03 27.34 -38.67
N GLN A 163 -9.78 27.64 -38.42
CA GLN A 163 -9.17 28.89 -38.83
C GLN A 163 -8.40 28.70 -40.12
N ASP A 164 -8.97 29.19 -41.22
CA ASP A 164 -8.27 29.46 -42.46
C ASP A 164 -7.16 30.48 -42.22
N LYS A 165 -5.90 30.07 -42.36
CA LYS A 165 -4.77 30.98 -42.48
C LYS A 165 -4.36 31.10 -43.94
N GLN A 166 -4.83 32.13 -44.59
CA GLN A 166 -4.27 32.70 -45.83
C GLN A 166 -2.81 33.14 -45.57
N MET A 167 -1.88 32.58 -46.33
CA MET A 167 -0.51 33.11 -46.45
C MET A 167 -0.48 34.32 -47.38
N PRO A 168 0.23 35.38 -47.04
CA PRO A 168 0.58 36.40 -48.01
C PRO A 168 1.83 35.99 -48.80
N ASN A 169 1.66 36.03 -50.11
CA ASN A 169 2.68 35.88 -51.13
C ASN A 169 3.67 37.05 -51.07
N GLN A 170 4.96 36.83 -50.92
CA GLN A 170 6.00 37.81 -51.19
C GLN A 170 6.91 37.30 -52.28
N SER A 171 6.83 38.01 -53.43
CA SER A 171 7.73 37.89 -54.58
C SER A 171 9.04 38.66 -54.34
N PRO A 172 10.12 38.29 -55.05
CA PRO A 172 11.48 38.80 -54.81
C PRO A 172 11.77 40.03 -55.67
N ILE A 173 12.66 40.89 -55.14
CA ILE A 173 13.56 41.74 -55.90
C ILE A 173 14.94 41.66 -55.27
#